data_9eccc38554fd23b17f876c436dba479c
#
_entry.id   9eccc38554fd23b17f876c436dba479c
#
_cell.length_a   1.000
_cell.length_b   1.000
_cell.length_c   1.000
_cell.angle_alpha   90.00
_cell.angle_beta   90.00
_cell.angle_gamma   90.00
#
_symmetry.space_group_name_H-M   'P 1'
#
loop_
_entity.id
_entity.type
_entity.pdbx_description
1 polymer ?
#
loop_
_entity_poly.entity_id
_entity_poly.type
_entity_poly.pdbx_seq_one_letter_code
_entity_poly.pdbx_strand_id
1 'polypeptide(L)'
;MIPKDVAADRDGSGDSLLDVTRLTPSVAVSAAHAAVVVRASFGLSGELERLPGEADDNFLLRASGEKRYVVKFAHLRADPAVVSVQARVLKHIEAVAGELPVPRVVPAVGGQPWTVVADGPLRGRVVHVITYLDGQLLRAVPASAGLRYRLGVTLAELGRALREFDEGDPVLHRPLLWDLSQLTQLRPLIAERPKTADTSRLDTQLSRFIAEVAPRLAAQRTQLVHNDFSPDNVLADARRVRGIIDFGDVTVTALVNDVAIAAAYQLSPEPDLLRPALDLISGYHATTPLTTAELDLLPELIGARIMARIVISEWRAARFPQNRAYILRNTPRAWEHLGRLQAIQTDEITERIHRACPPEARNA
;
A
#
# COMPACT_ATOMS: atom_id res chain seq x y z
N MET A 1 -28.00 -12.95 1.37
CA MET A 1 -28.70 -12.90 2.68
C MET A 1 -27.68 -13.30 3.72
N ILE A 2 -27.12 -12.33 4.47
CA ILE A 2 -26.11 -12.56 5.51
C ILE A 2 -26.85 -13.11 6.73
N PRO A 3 -26.39 -14.19 7.37
CA PRO A 3 -26.97 -14.65 8.62
C PRO A 3 -26.84 -13.58 9.70
N LYS A 4 -27.93 -13.24 10.38
CA LYS A 4 -28.02 -12.15 11.37
C LYS A 4 -27.34 -12.44 12.73
N ASP A 5 -26.69 -13.58 12.92
CA ASP A 5 -26.21 -14.05 14.21
C ASP A 5 -24.69 -13.85 14.45
N VAL A 6 -23.99 -13.03 13.64
CA VAL A 6 -22.57 -12.69 13.87
C VAL A 6 -22.41 -11.26 14.44
N ALA A 7 -23.52 -10.61 14.79
CA ALA A 7 -23.53 -9.23 15.30
C ALA A 7 -23.82 -9.19 16.81
N ALA A 8 -22.99 -9.83 17.65
CA ALA A 8 -23.04 -9.64 19.10
C ALA A 8 -21.63 -9.55 19.68
N ASP A 9 -21.35 -8.41 20.24
CA ASP A 9 -20.22 -7.85 20.97
C ASP A 9 -19.39 -6.83 20.20
N ARG A 10 -20.05 -5.73 19.79
CA ARG A 10 -19.38 -4.45 19.60
C ARG A 10 -19.61 -3.61 20.84
N ASP A 11 -18.72 -3.78 21.81
CA ASP A 11 -18.60 -2.83 22.90
C ASP A 11 -18.10 -1.50 22.31
N GLY A 12 -18.85 -0.43 22.55
CA GLY A 12 -18.69 0.89 21.91
C GLY A 12 -17.49 1.69 22.44
N SER A 13 -16.32 1.11 22.52
CA SER A 13 -15.05 1.83 22.68
C SER A 13 -14.48 2.12 21.29
N GLY A 14 -14.40 3.41 20.93
CA GLY A 14 -14.02 3.91 19.62
C GLY A 14 -12.88 3.11 18.98
N ASP A 15 -13.14 2.61 17.77
CA ASP A 15 -12.19 1.83 16.96
C ASP A 15 -10.87 2.61 16.87
N SER A 16 -9.94 2.25 17.74
CA SER A 16 -8.60 2.81 17.72
C SER A 16 -7.97 2.37 16.41
N LEU A 17 -7.50 3.32 15.60
CA LEU A 17 -6.68 3.11 14.40
C LEU A 17 -5.49 2.16 14.61
N LEU A 18 -5.17 1.93 15.86
CA LEU A 18 -4.17 1.04 16.38
C LEU A 18 -4.75 -0.37 16.59
N ASP A 19 -5.55 -0.88 15.64
CA ASP A 19 -6.07 -2.25 15.78
C ASP A 19 -4.92 -3.27 15.77
N VAL A 20 -4.28 -3.34 16.94
CA VAL A 20 -3.20 -4.29 17.24
C VAL A 20 -3.70 -5.73 17.11
N THR A 21 -5.02 -5.93 17.14
CA THR A 21 -5.62 -7.25 17.12
C THR A 21 -5.48 -7.95 15.76
N ARG A 22 -5.32 -7.21 14.68
CA ARG A 22 -4.98 -7.78 13.35
C ARG A 22 -3.55 -8.33 13.29
N LEU A 23 -2.72 -7.99 14.25
CA LEU A 23 -1.33 -8.43 14.33
C LEU A 23 -1.15 -9.56 15.37
N THR A 24 -2.21 -9.97 16.08
CA THR A 24 -2.14 -11.14 16.96
C THR A 24 -2.06 -12.41 16.09
N PRO A 25 -1.22 -13.40 16.46
CA PRO A 25 -1.15 -14.64 15.71
C PRO A 25 -2.52 -15.31 15.65
N SER A 26 -3.05 -15.48 14.44
CA SER A 26 -4.17 -16.40 14.21
C SER A 26 -3.64 -17.82 14.05
N VAL A 27 -4.51 -18.81 14.20
CA VAL A 27 -4.15 -20.19 13.87
C VAL A 27 -3.67 -20.24 12.43
N ALA A 28 -2.40 -20.64 12.25
CA ALA A 28 -1.79 -20.67 10.91
C ALA A 28 -2.53 -21.70 10.02
N VAL A 29 -2.84 -21.29 8.81
CA VAL A 29 -3.45 -22.17 7.82
C VAL A 29 -2.39 -23.14 7.30
N SER A 30 -2.61 -24.45 7.41
CA SER A 30 -1.74 -25.44 6.77
C SER A 30 -2.07 -25.58 5.28
N ALA A 31 -1.08 -25.98 4.46
CA ALA A 31 -1.30 -26.24 3.04
C ALA A 31 -2.39 -27.31 2.80
N ALA A 32 -2.49 -28.33 3.69
CA ALA A 32 -3.54 -29.34 3.62
C ALA A 32 -4.94 -28.75 3.85
N HIS A 33 -5.11 -27.90 4.86
CA HIS A 33 -6.39 -27.22 5.09
C HIS A 33 -6.72 -26.25 3.96
N ALA A 34 -5.72 -25.51 3.46
CA ALA A 34 -5.90 -24.62 2.32
C ALA A 34 -6.39 -25.38 1.08
N ALA A 35 -5.81 -26.55 0.79
CA ALA A 35 -6.19 -27.39 -0.37
C ALA A 35 -7.67 -27.82 -0.31
N VAL A 36 -8.16 -28.22 0.87
CA VAL A 36 -9.56 -28.61 1.06
C VAL A 36 -10.49 -27.42 0.79
N VAL A 37 -10.20 -26.26 1.38
CA VAL A 37 -11.04 -25.05 1.21
C VAL A 37 -11.04 -24.58 -0.24
N VAL A 38 -9.87 -24.51 -0.87
CA VAL A 38 -9.72 -24.02 -2.26
C VAL A 38 -10.45 -24.92 -3.22
N ARG A 39 -10.37 -26.23 -3.05
CA ARG A 39 -11.09 -27.21 -3.89
C ARG A 39 -12.59 -27.09 -3.72
N ALA A 40 -13.08 -27.00 -2.48
CA ALA A 40 -14.51 -26.92 -2.19
C ALA A 40 -15.12 -25.59 -2.65
N SER A 41 -14.43 -24.47 -2.40
CA SER A 41 -14.98 -23.13 -2.61
C SER A 41 -14.69 -22.55 -4.00
N PHE A 42 -13.58 -22.93 -4.64
CA PHE A 42 -13.16 -22.35 -5.93
C PHE A 42 -13.05 -23.39 -7.05
N GLY A 43 -13.23 -24.68 -6.76
CA GLY A 43 -13.07 -25.76 -7.76
C GLY A 43 -11.62 -25.91 -8.25
N LEU A 44 -10.67 -25.33 -7.55
CA LEU A 44 -9.26 -25.36 -7.94
C LEU A 44 -8.51 -26.46 -7.18
N SER A 45 -7.55 -27.09 -7.86
CA SER A 45 -6.68 -28.11 -7.29
C SER A 45 -5.26 -27.97 -7.81
N GLY A 46 -4.27 -28.28 -6.99
CA GLY A 46 -2.88 -28.20 -7.34
C GLY A 46 -1.96 -28.22 -6.12
N GLU A 47 -0.69 -27.96 -6.33
CA GLU A 47 0.31 -27.83 -5.28
C GLU A 47 0.21 -26.45 -4.64
N LEU A 48 0.20 -26.39 -3.30
CA LEU A 48 0.16 -25.16 -2.51
C LEU A 48 1.49 -24.94 -1.81
N GLU A 49 2.15 -23.84 -2.13
CA GLU A 49 3.38 -23.36 -1.52
C GLU A 49 3.07 -22.11 -0.70
N ARG A 50 3.51 -22.07 0.58
CA ARG A 50 3.29 -20.89 1.44
C ARG A 50 4.08 -19.69 0.93
N LEU A 51 3.41 -18.55 0.78
CA LEU A 51 4.03 -17.27 0.49
C LEU A 51 4.19 -16.44 1.79
N PRO A 52 5.16 -15.52 1.84
CA PRO A 52 5.26 -14.55 2.91
C PRO A 52 3.98 -13.70 3.02
N GLY A 53 3.60 -13.37 4.23
CA GLY A 53 2.47 -12.47 4.55
C GLY A 53 2.66 -11.89 5.94
N GLU A 54 2.15 -10.68 6.20
CA GLU A 54 2.23 -10.06 7.53
C GLU A 54 1.11 -10.55 8.46
N ALA A 55 -0.13 -10.43 8.01
CA ALA A 55 -1.31 -10.79 8.78
C ALA A 55 -2.08 -11.96 8.16
N ASP A 56 -2.08 -12.05 6.84
CA ASP A 56 -2.79 -13.06 6.08
C ASP A 56 -1.92 -14.30 5.83
N ASP A 57 -2.57 -15.47 5.76
CA ASP A 57 -1.92 -16.68 5.28
C ASP A 57 -2.06 -16.76 3.75
N ASN A 58 -0.96 -16.57 3.04
CA ASN A 58 -0.90 -16.55 1.59
C ASN A 58 -0.29 -17.83 1.03
N PHE A 59 -0.83 -18.33 -0.09
CA PHE A 59 -0.31 -19.49 -0.79
C PHE A 59 -0.25 -19.26 -2.29
N LEU A 60 0.84 -19.69 -2.92
CA LEU A 60 0.91 -19.93 -4.36
C LEU A 60 0.26 -21.28 -4.65
N LEU A 61 -0.80 -21.28 -5.45
CA LEU A 61 -1.41 -22.49 -5.99
C LEU A 61 -0.88 -22.71 -7.42
N ARG A 62 -0.20 -23.83 -7.65
CA ARG A 62 0.18 -24.31 -8.97
C ARG A 62 -0.86 -25.32 -9.46
N ALA A 63 -1.76 -24.86 -10.30
CA ALA A 63 -2.82 -25.71 -10.87
C ALA A 63 -2.37 -26.38 -12.18
N SER A 64 -3.16 -27.30 -12.71
CA SER A 64 -2.92 -27.93 -13.99
C SER A 64 -2.88 -26.91 -15.15
N GLY A 65 -2.12 -27.20 -16.21
CA GLY A 65 -1.99 -26.33 -17.39
C GLY A 65 -1.23 -25.03 -17.11
N GLU A 66 -0.18 -25.09 -16.27
CA GLU A 66 0.69 -23.96 -15.91
C GLU A 66 0.00 -22.77 -15.26
N LYS A 67 -1.27 -22.89 -14.90
CA LYS A 67 -2.03 -21.82 -14.23
C LYS A 67 -1.57 -21.66 -12.80
N ARG A 68 -1.34 -20.41 -12.40
CA ARG A 68 -0.90 -20.06 -11.04
C ARG A 68 -1.82 -19.03 -10.44
N TYR A 69 -2.08 -19.20 -9.15
CA TYR A 69 -2.96 -18.33 -8.38
C TYR A 69 -2.34 -17.98 -7.03
N VAL A 70 -2.74 -16.85 -6.48
CA VAL A 70 -2.49 -16.52 -5.08
C VAL A 70 -3.78 -16.74 -4.31
N VAL A 71 -3.73 -17.62 -3.32
CA VAL A 71 -4.84 -17.87 -2.38
C VAL A 71 -4.53 -17.11 -1.11
N LYS A 72 -5.42 -16.23 -0.71
CA LYS A 72 -5.29 -15.42 0.50
C LYS A 72 -6.37 -15.81 1.51
N PHE A 73 -5.92 -16.25 2.69
CA PHE A 73 -6.77 -16.42 3.86
C PHE A 73 -6.59 -15.19 4.73
N ALA A 74 -7.55 -14.30 4.69
CA ALA A 74 -7.50 -13.08 5.48
C ALA A 74 -7.39 -13.40 6.98
N HIS A 75 -6.77 -12.54 7.76
CA HIS A 75 -6.73 -12.69 9.21
C HIS A 75 -8.14 -12.88 9.78
N LEU A 76 -8.30 -13.68 10.85
CA LEU A 76 -9.62 -14.01 11.40
C LEU A 76 -10.46 -12.79 11.79
N ARG A 77 -9.81 -11.68 12.14
CA ARG A 77 -10.46 -10.41 12.48
C ARG A 77 -10.49 -9.42 11.33
N ALA A 78 -10.12 -9.84 10.11
CA ALA A 78 -10.24 -8.97 8.94
C ALA A 78 -11.71 -8.67 8.66
N ASP A 79 -12.01 -7.43 8.34
CA ASP A 79 -13.34 -7.04 7.90
C ASP A 79 -13.58 -7.58 6.48
N PRO A 80 -14.61 -8.44 6.28
CA PRO A 80 -14.95 -8.94 4.94
C PRO A 80 -15.26 -7.81 3.94
N ALA A 81 -15.70 -6.65 4.41
CA ALA A 81 -15.95 -5.50 3.55
C ALA A 81 -14.68 -4.96 2.89
N VAL A 82 -13.52 -5.04 3.57
CA VAL A 82 -12.22 -4.68 2.97
C VAL A 82 -11.86 -5.62 1.83
N VAL A 83 -12.05 -6.94 2.00
CA VAL A 83 -11.80 -7.94 0.94
C VAL A 83 -12.77 -7.73 -0.22
N SER A 84 -14.02 -7.39 0.06
CA SER A 84 -15.02 -7.09 -0.95
C SER A 84 -14.62 -5.87 -1.80
N VAL A 85 -14.16 -4.79 -1.17
CA VAL A 85 -13.69 -3.59 -1.86
C VAL A 85 -12.48 -3.90 -2.73
N GLN A 86 -11.48 -4.63 -2.23
CA GLN A 86 -10.32 -5.04 -3.03
C GLN A 86 -10.74 -5.77 -4.31
N ALA A 87 -11.67 -6.71 -4.18
CA ALA A 87 -12.16 -7.47 -5.33
C ALA A 87 -12.93 -6.59 -6.33
N ARG A 88 -13.74 -5.64 -5.86
CA ARG A 88 -14.44 -4.68 -6.71
C ARG A 88 -13.49 -3.77 -7.46
N VAL A 89 -12.45 -3.26 -6.75
CA VAL A 89 -11.38 -2.43 -7.35
C VAL A 89 -10.66 -3.20 -8.47
N LEU A 90 -10.24 -4.43 -8.22
CA LEU A 90 -9.58 -5.25 -9.24
C LEU A 90 -10.48 -5.53 -10.45
N LYS A 91 -11.77 -5.81 -10.24
CA LYS A 91 -12.74 -6.00 -11.33
C LYS A 91 -12.98 -4.71 -12.10
N HIS A 92 -13.04 -3.57 -11.42
CA HIS A 92 -13.17 -2.28 -12.07
C HIS A 92 -11.96 -1.98 -12.99
N ILE A 93 -10.73 -2.15 -12.47
CA ILE A 93 -9.51 -1.97 -13.28
C ILE A 93 -9.52 -2.92 -14.49
N GLU A 94 -9.94 -4.19 -14.31
CA GLU A 94 -10.07 -5.14 -15.42
C GLU A 94 -11.01 -4.64 -16.51
N ALA A 95 -12.11 -3.99 -16.13
CA ALA A 95 -13.11 -3.48 -17.07
C ALA A 95 -12.66 -2.22 -17.82
N VAL A 96 -11.97 -1.29 -17.14
CA VAL A 96 -11.62 0.03 -17.72
C VAL A 96 -10.20 0.12 -18.26
N ALA A 97 -9.29 -0.74 -17.76
CA ALA A 97 -7.86 -0.74 -18.10
C ALA A 97 -7.30 -2.18 -18.04
N GLY A 98 -7.86 -3.07 -18.84
CA GLY A 98 -7.56 -4.49 -18.82
C GLY A 98 -6.10 -4.86 -19.11
N GLU A 99 -5.32 -3.97 -19.74
CA GLU A 99 -3.89 -4.13 -20.00
C GLU A 99 -2.99 -3.81 -18.78
N LEU A 100 -3.52 -3.11 -17.77
CA LEU A 100 -2.75 -2.87 -16.54
C LEU A 100 -2.36 -4.19 -15.88
N PRO A 101 -1.10 -4.33 -15.48
CA PRO A 101 -0.60 -5.57 -14.89
C PRO A 101 -1.01 -5.69 -13.43
N VAL A 102 -2.30 -5.88 -13.17
CA VAL A 102 -2.85 -6.15 -11.84
C VAL A 102 -3.45 -7.55 -11.77
N PRO A 103 -3.53 -8.19 -10.60
CA PRO A 103 -4.17 -9.49 -10.46
C PRO A 103 -5.62 -9.47 -10.89
N ARG A 104 -6.13 -10.60 -11.40
CA ARG A 104 -7.54 -10.79 -11.72
C ARG A 104 -8.22 -11.62 -10.63
N VAL A 105 -9.44 -11.27 -10.31
CA VAL A 105 -10.23 -11.99 -9.30
C VAL A 105 -10.69 -13.32 -9.87
N VAL A 106 -10.46 -14.38 -9.13
CA VAL A 106 -10.99 -15.72 -9.45
C VAL A 106 -12.27 -15.94 -8.63
N PRO A 107 -13.43 -16.06 -9.26
CA PRO A 107 -14.67 -16.22 -8.54
C PRO A 107 -14.75 -17.59 -7.84
N ALA A 108 -15.37 -17.63 -6.67
CA ALA A 108 -15.77 -18.86 -6.02
C ALA A 108 -16.85 -19.60 -6.87
N VAL A 109 -17.08 -20.86 -6.59
CA VAL A 109 -18.08 -21.70 -7.31
C VAL A 109 -19.47 -21.05 -7.36
N GLY A 110 -19.84 -20.27 -6.32
CA GLY A 110 -21.09 -19.50 -6.29
C GLY A 110 -21.05 -18.15 -7.03
N GLY A 111 -19.96 -17.83 -7.77
CA GLY A 111 -19.80 -16.58 -8.52
C GLY A 111 -19.33 -15.38 -7.68
N GLN A 112 -19.25 -15.52 -6.36
CA GLN A 112 -18.78 -14.44 -5.47
C GLN A 112 -17.27 -14.28 -5.56
N PRO A 113 -16.71 -13.05 -5.38
CA PRO A 113 -15.28 -12.82 -5.47
C PRO A 113 -14.46 -13.34 -4.28
N TRP A 114 -15.12 -13.73 -3.22
CA TRP A 114 -14.55 -14.29 -1.98
C TRP A 114 -15.58 -15.20 -1.31
N THR A 115 -15.14 -15.96 -0.30
CA THR A 115 -16.00 -16.81 0.51
C THR A 115 -15.57 -16.79 1.97
N VAL A 116 -16.46 -17.23 2.86
CA VAL A 116 -16.15 -17.48 4.27
C VAL A 116 -16.13 -18.98 4.51
N VAL A 117 -15.11 -19.49 5.17
CA VAL A 117 -15.03 -20.89 5.54
C VAL A 117 -16.11 -21.18 6.56
N ALA A 118 -17.05 -22.08 6.20
CA ALA A 118 -18.23 -22.38 6.99
C ALA A 118 -17.92 -23.27 8.22
N ASP A 119 -16.98 -24.22 8.05
CA ASP A 119 -16.77 -25.29 9.01
C ASP A 119 -15.28 -25.61 9.24
N GLY A 120 -14.99 -26.38 10.30
CA GLY A 120 -13.67 -26.87 10.63
C GLY A 120 -12.77 -25.83 11.32
N PRO A 121 -11.46 -26.10 11.38
CA PRO A 121 -10.51 -25.29 12.16
C PRO A 121 -10.30 -23.86 11.60
N LEU A 122 -10.73 -23.61 10.37
CA LEU A 122 -10.62 -22.30 9.70
C LEU A 122 -11.95 -21.56 9.62
N ARG A 123 -12.99 -22.02 10.34
CA ARG A 123 -14.31 -21.40 10.34
C ARG A 123 -14.23 -19.89 10.58
N GLY A 124 -14.94 -19.13 9.77
CA GLY A 124 -15.00 -17.67 9.84
C GLY A 124 -13.88 -16.94 9.07
N ARG A 125 -12.86 -17.67 8.57
CA ARG A 125 -11.81 -17.04 7.73
C ARG A 125 -12.38 -16.67 6.37
N VAL A 126 -12.13 -15.42 5.96
CA VAL A 126 -12.41 -14.96 4.59
C VAL A 126 -11.32 -15.45 3.67
N VAL A 127 -11.72 -16.01 2.53
CA VAL A 127 -10.79 -16.54 1.52
C VAL A 127 -11.12 -15.93 0.16
N HIS A 128 -10.09 -15.46 -0.52
CA HIS A 128 -10.20 -15.03 -1.91
C HIS A 128 -9.00 -15.52 -2.72
N VAL A 129 -9.23 -15.65 -4.02
CA VAL A 129 -8.23 -16.13 -4.96
C VAL A 129 -8.06 -15.10 -6.08
N ILE A 130 -6.82 -14.83 -6.42
CA ILE A 130 -6.44 -13.93 -7.51
C ILE A 130 -5.41 -14.61 -8.41
N THR A 131 -5.28 -14.16 -9.65
CA THR A 131 -4.24 -14.66 -10.56
C THR A 131 -2.85 -14.29 -10.04
N TYR A 132 -1.89 -15.20 -10.24
CA TYR A 132 -0.49 -14.92 -9.96
C TYR A 132 0.12 -14.10 -11.10
N LEU A 133 0.92 -13.11 -10.76
CA LEU A 133 1.67 -12.30 -11.72
C LEU A 133 3.15 -12.68 -11.72
N ASP A 134 3.73 -12.79 -12.91
CA ASP A 134 5.15 -13.06 -13.08
C ASP A 134 6.00 -11.80 -12.98
N GLY A 135 7.11 -11.90 -12.26
CA GLY A 135 8.07 -10.82 -12.09
C GLY A 135 8.87 -10.99 -10.82
N GLN A 136 9.89 -10.17 -10.67
CA GLN A 136 10.62 -10.05 -9.42
C GLN A 136 10.11 -8.85 -8.65
N LEU A 137 10.08 -8.91 -7.33
CA LEU A 137 9.78 -7.73 -6.51
C LEU A 137 10.78 -6.61 -6.85
N LEU A 138 10.27 -5.40 -7.02
CA LEU A 138 11.08 -4.24 -7.45
C LEU A 138 12.31 -4.03 -6.57
N ARG A 139 12.25 -4.37 -5.28
CA ARG A 139 13.41 -4.29 -4.37
C ARG A 139 14.59 -5.19 -4.79
N ALA A 140 14.33 -6.23 -5.58
CA ALA A 140 15.33 -7.17 -6.08
C ALA A 140 15.82 -6.81 -7.50
N VAL A 141 15.24 -5.80 -8.13
CA VAL A 141 15.56 -5.38 -9.49
C VAL A 141 16.40 -4.09 -9.46
N PRO A 142 17.59 -4.06 -10.07
CA PRO A 142 18.32 -2.81 -10.25
C PRO A 142 17.51 -1.82 -11.12
N ALA A 143 16.95 -0.79 -10.50
CA ALA A 143 16.09 0.16 -11.19
C ALA A 143 16.93 1.21 -11.94
N SER A 144 16.93 1.15 -13.28
CA SER A 144 17.47 2.20 -14.14
C SER A 144 16.58 3.45 -14.11
N ALA A 145 17.10 4.59 -14.54
CA ALA A 145 16.30 5.81 -14.71
C ALA A 145 15.06 5.57 -15.59
N GLY A 146 15.22 4.82 -16.68
CA GLY A 146 14.09 4.45 -17.56
C GLY A 146 13.05 3.56 -16.87
N LEU A 147 13.44 2.64 -15.98
CA LEU A 147 12.48 1.85 -15.20
C LEU A 147 11.76 2.72 -14.17
N ARG A 148 12.48 3.61 -13.47
CA ARG A 148 11.85 4.55 -12.50
C ARG A 148 10.86 5.49 -13.17
N TYR A 149 11.18 6.02 -14.36
CA TYR A 149 10.23 6.79 -15.15
C TYR A 149 8.97 5.98 -15.47
N ARG A 150 9.13 4.72 -15.91
CA ARG A 150 8.00 3.83 -16.19
C ARG A 150 7.18 3.47 -14.94
N LEU A 151 7.81 3.38 -13.77
CA LEU A 151 7.07 3.26 -12.50
C LEU A 151 6.10 4.42 -12.32
N GLY A 152 6.55 5.65 -12.58
CA GLY A 152 5.70 6.83 -12.54
C GLY A 152 4.56 6.78 -13.54
N VAL A 153 4.86 6.41 -14.80
CA VAL A 153 3.83 6.22 -15.85
C VAL A 153 2.79 5.20 -15.42
N THR A 154 3.23 4.02 -14.95
CA THR A 154 2.30 2.95 -14.55
C THR A 154 1.44 3.36 -13.33
N LEU A 155 2.01 4.08 -12.36
CA LEU A 155 1.24 4.61 -11.23
C LEU A 155 0.19 5.64 -11.70
N ALA A 156 0.53 6.49 -12.65
CA ALA A 156 -0.41 7.45 -13.22
C ALA A 156 -1.53 6.78 -14.03
N GLU A 157 -1.22 5.72 -14.78
CA GLU A 157 -2.20 4.90 -15.49
C GLU A 157 -3.15 4.20 -14.50
N LEU A 158 -2.61 3.63 -13.41
CA LEU A 158 -3.41 3.08 -12.33
C LEU A 158 -4.33 4.14 -11.71
N GLY A 159 -3.78 5.32 -11.38
CA GLY A 159 -4.56 6.43 -10.83
C GLY A 159 -5.69 6.89 -11.77
N ARG A 160 -5.47 6.87 -13.10
CA ARG A 160 -6.53 7.15 -14.08
C ARG A 160 -7.62 6.08 -14.07
N ALA A 161 -7.24 4.81 -14.00
CA ALA A 161 -8.20 3.71 -13.92
C ALA A 161 -9.03 3.77 -12.62
N LEU A 162 -8.43 4.18 -11.51
CA LEU A 162 -9.11 4.29 -10.21
C LEU A 162 -10.03 5.52 -10.09
N ARG A 163 -9.83 6.56 -10.92
CA ARG A 163 -10.59 7.82 -10.83
C ARG A 163 -12.09 7.66 -10.98
N GLU A 164 -12.52 6.69 -11.78
CA GLU A 164 -13.94 6.46 -12.09
C GLU A 164 -14.57 5.39 -11.17
N PHE A 165 -13.83 4.92 -10.17
CA PHE A 165 -14.38 3.98 -9.22
C PHE A 165 -15.38 4.68 -8.28
N ASP A 166 -16.47 3.98 -7.94
CA ASP A 166 -17.47 4.48 -6.99
C ASP A 166 -16.90 4.62 -5.59
N GLU A 167 -16.71 5.86 -5.15
CA GLU A 167 -16.13 6.23 -3.85
C GLU A 167 -17.15 6.19 -2.68
N GLY A 168 -18.42 5.87 -2.96
CA GLY A 168 -19.50 5.89 -1.96
C GLY A 168 -19.41 4.79 -0.89
N ASP A 169 -18.49 3.82 -1.01
CA ASP A 169 -18.32 2.77 -0.01
C ASP A 169 -17.58 3.30 1.24
N PRO A 170 -18.21 3.24 2.44
CA PRO A 170 -17.58 3.71 3.68
C PRO A 170 -16.23 3.09 4.00
N VAL A 171 -15.97 1.87 3.52
CA VAL A 171 -14.68 1.17 3.70
C VAL A 171 -13.52 1.91 3.04
N LEU A 172 -13.78 2.67 1.98
CA LEU A 172 -12.77 3.47 1.30
C LEU A 172 -12.33 4.71 2.10
N HIS A 173 -13.11 5.09 3.10
CA HIS A 173 -12.85 6.21 4.00
C HIS A 173 -12.45 5.75 5.41
N ARG A 174 -12.16 4.45 5.56
CA ARG A 174 -11.74 3.89 6.84
C ARG A 174 -10.44 4.54 7.31
N PRO A 175 -10.24 4.64 8.62
CA PRO A 175 -8.96 5.06 9.16
C PRO A 175 -7.82 4.12 8.74
N LEU A 176 -6.75 4.69 8.18
CA LEU A 176 -5.54 3.99 7.78
C LEU A 176 -4.30 4.70 8.34
N LEU A 177 -3.54 4.01 9.18
CA LEU A 177 -2.35 4.55 9.79
C LEU A 177 -1.27 4.97 8.76
N TRP A 178 -1.30 4.34 7.58
CA TRP A 178 -0.37 4.61 6.47
C TRP A 178 -0.82 5.74 5.53
N ASP A 179 -2.04 6.28 5.68
CA ASP A 179 -2.53 7.40 4.89
C ASP A 179 -1.90 8.71 5.38
N LEU A 180 -1.24 9.42 4.48
CA LEU A 180 -0.57 10.70 4.80
C LEU A 180 -1.57 11.79 5.22
N SER A 181 -2.81 11.73 4.79
CA SER A 181 -3.86 12.66 5.23
C SER A 181 -4.25 12.45 6.70
N GLN A 182 -3.85 11.33 7.30
CA GLN A 182 -4.23 10.95 8.66
C GLN A 182 -3.03 10.92 9.63
N LEU A 183 -1.92 11.57 9.31
CA LEU A 183 -0.67 11.53 10.10
C LEU A 183 -0.82 12.08 11.52
N THR A 184 -1.85 12.86 11.83
CA THR A 184 -2.15 13.28 13.21
C THR A 184 -2.22 12.11 14.19
N GLN A 185 -2.59 10.93 13.69
CA GLN A 185 -2.71 9.70 14.44
C GLN A 185 -1.36 9.10 14.88
N LEU A 186 -0.25 9.58 14.34
CA LEU A 186 1.08 9.19 14.79
C LEU A 186 1.48 9.83 16.12
N ARG A 187 0.79 10.90 16.55
CA ARG A 187 1.14 11.64 17.78
C ARG A 187 1.21 10.75 19.03
N PRO A 188 0.21 9.91 19.34
CA PRO A 188 0.31 8.99 20.46
C PRO A 188 1.45 7.99 20.33
N LEU A 189 1.76 7.51 19.12
CA LEU A 189 2.86 6.57 18.88
C LEU A 189 4.22 7.23 19.14
N ILE A 190 4.38 8.51 18.79
CA ILE A 190 5.57 9.28 19.08
C ILE A 190 5.69 9.54 20.59
N ALA A 191 4.59 9.85 21.27
CA ALA A 191 4.55 10.12 22.70
C ALA A 191 4.93 8.89 23.56
N GLU A 192 4.67 7.68 23.09
CA GLU A 192 5.06 6.42 23.76
C GLU A 192 6.58 6.15 23.66
N ARG A 193 7.31 6.85 22.80
CA ARG A 193 8.74 6.62 22.58
C ARG A 193 9.58 7.21 23.72
N PRO A 194 10.80 6.68 23.96
CA PRO A 194 11.75 7.31 24.86
C PRO A 194 12.03 8.77 24.43
N LYS A 195 12.15 9.65 25.40
CA LYS A 195 12.45 11.07 25.16
C LYS A 195 13.92 11.23 24.74
N THR A 196 14.16 11.25 23.44
CA THR A 196 15.46 11.40 22.79
C THR A 196 15.43 12.56 21.80
N ALA A 197 16.60 12.97 21.29
CA ALA A 197 16.69 13.95 20.21
C ALA A 197 15.89 13.50 18.97
N ASP A 198 15.93 12.19 18.62
CA ASP A 198 15.18 11.62 17.50
C ASP A 198 13.69 11.72 17.71
N THR A 199 13.19 11.43 18.91
CA THR A 199 11.76 11.57 19.24
C THR A 199 11.32 13.03 19.14
N SER A 200 12.11 13.98 19.65
CA SER A 200 11.84 15.41 19.55
C SER A 200 11.81 15.87 18.09
N ARG A 201 12.70 15.35 17.26
CA ARG A 201 12.78 15.64 15.83
C ARG A 201 11.50 15.15 15.09
N LEU A 202 11.03 13.93 15.39
CA LEU A 202 9.80 13.40 14.81
C LEU A 202 8.57 14.20 15.25
N ASP A 203 8.48 14.57 16.54
CA ASP A 203 7.37 15.38 17.05
C ASP A 203 7.33 16.79 16.45
N THR A 204 8.50 17.42 16.29
CA THR A 204 8.63 18.72 15.60
C THR A 204 8.17 18.61 14.15
N GLN A 205 8.61 17.57 13.42
CA GLN A 205 8.21 17.36 12.04
C GLN A 205 6.72 17.10 11.92
N LEU A 206 6.13 16.28 12.80
CA LEU A 206 4.69 16.03 12.81
C LEU A 206 3.90 17.31 13.12
N SER A 207 4.37 18.10 14.09
CA SER A 207 3.72 19.37 14.47
C SER A 207 3.71 20.36 13.31
N ARG A 208 4.85 20.48 12.59
CA ARG A 208 4.94 21.29 11.38
C ARG A 208 4.01 20.77 10.27
N PHE A 209 4.00 19.46 10.05
CA PHE A 209 3.09 18.85 9.07
C PHE A 209 1.63 19.20 9.36
N ILE A 210 1.19 19.08 10.61
CA ILE A 210 -0.18 19.38 11.02
C ILE A 210 -0.52 20.86 10.82
N ALA A 211 0.41 21.75 11.14
CA ALA A 211 0.16 23.19 11.08
C ALA A 211 0.22 23.76 9.65
N GLU A 212 1.14 23.29 8.83
CA GLU A 212 1.48 23.92 7.55
C GLU A 212 1.10 23.09 6.34
N VAL A 213 1.21 21.75 6.42
CA VAL A 213 1.03 20.85 5.27
C VAL A 213 -0.38 20.30 5.19
N ALA A 214 -0.93 19.80 6.30
CA ALA A 214 -2.24 19.17 6.32
C ALA A 214 -3.39 20.07 5.79
N PRO A 215 -3.45 21.38 6.09
CA PRO A 215 -4.49 22.25 5.50
C PRO A 215 -4.34 22.40 3.98
N ARG A 216 -3.11 22.46 3.47
CA ARG A 216 -2.82 22.54 2.03
C ARG A 216 -3.14 21.23 1.34
N LEU A 217 -2.85 20.10 1.98
CA LEU A 217 -3.15 18.76 1.48
C LEU A 217 -4.66 18.51 1.40
N ALA A 218 -5.42 18.95 2.40
CA ALA A 218 -6.88 18.83 2.42
C ALA A 218 -7.58 19.62 1.29
N ALA A 219 -6.90 20.62 0.71
CA ALA A 219 -7.41 21.40 -0.43
C ALA A 219 -7.09 20.77 -1.79
N GLN A 220 -6.33 19.66 -1.83
CA GLN A 220 -5.98 18.99 -3.09
C GLN A 220 -7.12 18.09 -3.58
N ARG A 221 -7.09 17.78 -4.88
CA ARG A 221 -8.02 16.81 -5.46
C ARG A 221 -7.83 15.42 -4.85
N THR A 222 -8.94 14.78 -4.52
CA THR A 222 -8.98 13.43 -3.95
C THR A 222 -9.49 12.43 -4.98
N GLN A 223 -9.10 11.19 -4.83
CA GLN A 223 -9.63 10.04 -5.56
C GLN A 223 -9.25 8.76 -4.83
N LEU A 224 -9.78 7.63 -5.29
CA LEU A 224 -9.26 6.33 -4.89
C LEU A 224 -7.81 6.17 -5.37
N VAL A 225 -6.92 5.77 -4.46
CA VAL A 225 -5.49 5.53 -4.72
C VAL A 225 -5.07 4.17 -4.17
N HIS A 226 -3.90 3.67 -4.61
CA HIS A 226 -3.32 2.43 -4.12
C HIS A 226 -2.81 2.54 -2.68
N ASN A 227 -2.28 3.69 -2.31
CA ASN A 227 -1.78 4.08 -0.99
C ASN A 227 -0.55 3.29 -0.46
N ASP A 228 -0.07 2.28 -1.19
CA ASP A 228 1.19 1.58 -0.87
C ASP A 228 1.93 1.07 -2.12
N PHE A 229 2.24 1.98 -3.05
CA PHE A 229 3.05 1.67 -4.24
C PHE A 229 4.52 1.55 -3.84
N SER A 230 4.83 0.50 -3.08
CA SER A 230 6.14 0.22 -2.51
C SER A 230 6.92 -0.83 -3.33
N PRO A 231 8.26 -0.94 -3.16
CA PRO A 231 9.05 -1.97 -3.83
C PRO A 231 8.69 -3.42 -3.46
N ASP A 232 7.91 -3.62 -2.41
CA ASP A 232 7.37 -4.92 -2.00
C ASP A 232 6.04 -5.24 -2.70
N ASN A 233 5.36 -4.22 -3.28
CA ASN A 233 4.06 -4.34 -3.94
C ASN A 233 4.12 -4.10 -5.46
N VAL A 234 5.32 -3.93 -6.02
CA VAL A 234 5.53 -3.82 -7.46
C VAL A 234 6.43 -4.96 -7.93
N LEU A 235 5.98 -5.66 -8.96
CA LEU A 235 6.76 -6.64 -9.71
C LEU A 235 7.35 -5.99 -10.96
N ALA A 236 8.61 -6.26 -11.25
CA ALA A 236 9.28 -5.70 -12.42
C ALA A 236 10.29 -6.68 -13.01
N ASP A 237 10.73 -6.37 -14.21
CA ASP A 237 12.01 -6.78 -14.77
C ASP A 237 12.88 -5.55 -15.05
N ALA A 238 14.07 -5.72 -15.61
CA ALA A 238 14.98 -4.60 -15.88
C ALA A 238 14.40 -3.54 -16.84
N ARG A 239 13.31 -3.82 -17.55
CA ARG A 239 12.75 -2.97 -18.61
C ARG A 239 11.38 -2.39 -18.30
N ARG A 240 10.53 -3.09 -17.54
CA ARG A 240 9.12 -2.69 -17.33
C ARG A 240 8.53 -3.19 -16.01
N VAL A 241 7.46 -2.55 -15.58
CA VAL A 241 6.58 -3.05 -14.53
C VAL A 241 5.85 -4.29 -15.05
N ARG A 242 5.82 -5.33 -14.24
CA ARG A 242 5.20 -6.64 -14.53
C ARG A 242 3.96 -6.88 -13.69
N GLY A 243 3.84 -6.17 -12.59
CA GLY A 243 2.70 -6.33 -11.70
C GLY A 243 2.61 -5.25 -10.63
N ILE A 244 1.40 -4.90 -10.28
CA ILE A 244 1.06 -4.13 -9.07
C ILE A 244 0.20 -5.05 -8.23
N ILE A 245 0.61 -5.30 -7.00
CA ILE A 245 -0.06 -6.23 -6.08
C ILE A 245 -0.41 -5.54 -4.77
N ASP A 246 -1.21 -6.19 -3.98
CA ASP A 246 -1.64 -5.77 -2.64
C ASP A 246 -2.48 -4.48 -2.60
N PHE A 247 -3.73 -4.63 -2.98
CA PHE A 247 -4.75 -3.58 -2.92
C PHE A 247 -5.42 -3.48 -1.54
N GLY A 248 -4.72 -3.91 -0.48
CA GLY A 248 -5.23 -3.89 0.91
C GLY A 248 -5.43 -2.50 1.48
N ASP A 249 -4.59 -1.56 1.08
CA ASP A 249 -4.55 -0.20 1.61
C ASP A 249 -5.23 0.84 0.70
N VAL A 250 -5.99 0.38 -0.32
CA VAL A 250 -6.74 1.32 -1.18
C VAL A 250 -7.68 2.19 -0.35
N THR A 251 -7.68 3.48 -0.63
CA THR A 251 -8.45 4.47 0.12
C THR A 251 -8.68 5.71 -0.73
N VAL A 252 -9.73 6.48 -0.40
CA VAL A 252 -9.96 7.80 -0.98
C VAL A 252 -9.16 8.82 -0.19
N THR A 253 -8.18 9.43 -0.85
CA THR A 253 -7.30 10.44 -0.25
C THR A 253 -6.76 11.38 -1.32
N ALA A 254 -5.93 12.35 -0.94
CA ALA A 254 -5.31 13.25 -1.91
C ALA A 254 -4.45 12.45 -2.92
N LEU A 255 -4.69 12.63 -4.21
CA LEU A 255 -3.99 11.94 -5.30
C LEU A 255 -2.47 12.01 -5.15
N VAL A 256 -1.96 13.17 -4.74
CA VAL A 256 -0.52 13.43 -4.58
C VAL A 256 0.14 12.53 -3.51
N ASN A 257 -0.65 11.97 -2.57
CA ASN A 257 -0.14 11.03 -1.57
C ASN A 257 0.46 9.77 -2.22
N ASP A 258 -0.19 9.22 -3.23
CA ASP A 258 0.31 8.03 -3.94
C ASP A 258 1.66 8.29 -4.60
N VAL A 259 1.82 9.47 -5.22
CA VAL A 259 3.08 9.90 -5.84
C VAL A 259 4.17 10.08 -4.79
N ALA A 260 3.86 10.74 -3.67
CA ALA A 260 4.81 10.97 -2.59
C ALA A 260 5.25 9.65 -1.92
N ILE A 261 4.31 8.72 -1.72
CA ILE A 261 4.59 7.38 -1.20
C ILE A 261 5.56 6.64 -2.13
N ALA A 262 5.25 6.58 -3.41
CA ALA A 262 6.10 5.92 -4.40
C ALA A 262 7.49 6.57 -4.47
N ALA A 263 7.58 7.90 -4.50
CA ALA A 263 8.81 8.65 -4.54
C ALA A 263 9.69 8.45 -3.29
N ALA A 264 9.09 8.37 -2.10
CA ALA A 264 9.82 8.15 -0.85
C ALA A 264 10.59 6.82 -0.84
N TYR A 265 10.10 5.81 -1.57
CA TYR A 265 10.79 4.53 -1.74
C TYR A 265 11.90 4.55 -2.80
N GLN A 266 11.95 5.59 -3.65
CA GLN A 266 12.97 5.74 -4.69
C GLN A 266 14.17 6.60 -4.25
N LEU A 267 14.20 7.09 -3.02
CA LEU A 267 15.36 7.87 -2.55
C LEU A 267 16.64 7.02 -2.58
N SER A 268 17.74 7.63 -3.02
CA SER A 268 19.01 6.96 -3.24
C SER A 268 19.94 7.00 -2.03
N PRO A 269 20.72 5.94 -1.77
CA PRO A 269 21.89 6.01 -0.89
C PRO A 269 23.05 6.80 -1.51
N GLU A 270 23.07 6.96 -2.85
CA GLU A 270 24.08 7.70 -3.59
C GLU A 270 24.07 9.20 -3.28
N PRO A 271 25.13 9.97 -3.66
CA PRO A 271 25.21 11.40 -3.36
C PRO A 271 23.96 12.18 -3.76
N ASP A 272 23.41 11.95 -4.94
CA ASP A 272 22.13 12.57 -5.35
C ASP A 272 20.93 11.76 -4.81
N LEU A 273 20.51 12.14 -3.61
CA LEU A 273 19.38 11.53 -2.91
C LEU A 273 18.10 11.51 -3.75
N LEU A 274 17.81 12.61 -4.46
CA LEU A 274 16.52 12.87 -5.08
C LEU A 274 16.40 12.34 -6.50
N ARG A 275 17.51 12.16 -7.21
CA ARG A 275 17.51 11.81 -8.64
C ARG A 275 16.57 10.66 -8.99
N PRO A 276 16.57 9.51 -8.27
CA PRO A 276 15.67 8.41 -8.59
C PRO A 276 14.19 8.72 -8.32
N ALA A 277 13.89 9.52 -7.30
CA ALA A 277 12.53 9.97 -7.03
C ALA A 277 12.03 10.93 -8.12
N LEU A 278 12.90 11.84 -8.62
CA LEU A 278 12.57 12.74 -9.72
C LEU A 278 12.28 12.00 -11.03
N ASP A 279 13.00 10.90 -11.32
CA ASP A 279 12.71 10.06 -12.49
C ASP A 279 11.27 9.50 -12.43
N LEU A 280 10.82 9.04 -11.26
CA LEU A 280 9.46 8.53 -11.05
C LEU A 280 8.42 9.66 -11.15
N ILE A 281 8.65 10.78 -10.45
CA ILE A 281 7.71 11.91 -10.42
C ILE A 281 7.53 12.47 -11.84
N SER A 282 8.60 12.60 -12.63
CA SER A 282 8.52 13.08 -14.01
C SER A 282 7.71 12.12 -14.90
N GLY A 283 7.88 10.81 -14.74
CA GLY A 283 7.07 9.82 -15.47
C GLY A 283 5.58 9.88 -15.12
N TYR A 284 5.26 10.10 -13.83
CA TYR A 284 3.88 10.31 -13.39
C TYR A 284 3.30 11.59 -14.00
N HIS A 285 4.02 12.72 -13.86
CA HIS A 285 3.58 14.03 -14.32
C HIS A 285 3.37 14.08 -15.85
N ALA A 286 4.24 13.44 -16.61
CA ALA A 286 4.10 13.32 -18.05
C ALA A 286 2.83 12.56 -18.51
N THR A 287 2.30 11.69 -17.63
CA THR A 287 1.11 10.88 -17.95
C THR A 287 -0.15 11.50 -17.35
N THR A 288 -0.08 11.95 -16.11
CA THR A 288 -1.16 12.62 -15.38
C THR A 288 -0.57 13.88 -14.73
N PRO A 289 -0.73 15.06 -15.34
CA PRO A 289 -0.14 16.29 -14.85
C PRO A 289 -0.57 16.60 -13.42
N LEU A 290 0.43 16.84 -12.57
CA LEU A 290 0.25 17.36 -11.21
C LEU A 290 0.12 18.88 -11.29
N THR A 291 -0.75 19.45 -10.47
CA THR A 291 -0.85 20.90 -10.33
C THR A 291 0.40 21.46 -9.63
N THR A 292 0.66 22.75 -9.79
CA THR A 292 1.74 23.44 -9.06
C THR A 292 1.62 23.22 -7.56
N ALA A 293 0.41 23.30 -7.00
CA ALA A 293 0.16 23.10 -5.58
C ALA A 293 0.48 21.65 -5.13
N GLU A 294 0.23 20.65 -5.98
CA GLU A 294 0.61 19.24 -5.71
C GLU A 294 2.13 19.05 -5.78
N LEU A 295 2.80 19.65 -6.76
CA LEU A 295 4.27 19.62 -6.87
C LEU A 295 4.94 20.27 -5.65
N ASP A 296 4.42 21.41 -5.18
CA ASP A 296 4.92 22.14 -4.00
C ASP A 296 4.75 21.36 -2.68
N LEU A 297 3.83 20.39 -2.64
CA LEU A 297 3.63 19.54 -1.46
C LEU A 297 4.54 18.32 -1.43
N LEU A 298 5.06 17.86 -2.56
CA LEU A 298 5.84 16.62 -2.63
C LEU A 298 7.03 16.56 -1.69
N PRO A 299 7.86 17.61 -1.50
CA PRO A 299 8.98 17.55 -0.57
C PRO A 299 8.56 17.17 0.86
N GLU A 300 7.50 17.80 1.35
CA GLU A 300 6.97 17.59 2.69
C GLU A 300 6.29 16.23 2.82
N LEU A 301 5.54 15.79 1.81
CA LEU A 301 4.85 14.50 1.80
C LEU A 301 5.83 13.32 1.72
N ILE A 302 6.93 13.44 0.96
CA ILE A 302 8.01 12.45 0.93
C ILE A 302 8.63 12.30 2.32
N GLY A 303 8.96 13.41 2.97
CA GLY A 303 9.46 13.43 4.35
C GLY A 303 8.47 12.83 5.35
N ALA A 304 7.19 13.14 5.19
CA ALA A 304 6.10 12.62 6.00
C ALA A 304 5.95 11.09 5.87
N ARG A 305 6.08 10.53 4.65
CA ARG A 305 6.06 9.08 4.43
C ARG A 305 7.22 8.38 5.12
N ILE A 306 8.43 8.97 5.04
CA ILE A 306 9.60 8.41 5.72
C ILE A 306 9.40 8.43 7.25
N MET A 307 8.92 9.54 7.79
CA MET A 307 8.57 9.66 9.21
C MET A 307 7.55 8.61 9.65
N ALA A 308 6.46 8.45 8.89
CA ALA A 308 5.43 7.45 9.17
C ALA A 308 6.04 6.03 9.22
N ARG A 309 6.90 5.68 8.25
CA ARG A 309 7.59 4.37 8.23
C ARG A 309 8.43 4.14 9.48
N ILE A 310 9.18 5.14 9.94
CA ILE A 310 9.99 5.04 11.16
C ILE A 310 9.07 4.80 12.36
N VAL A 311 8.10 5.69 12.57
CA VAL A 311 7.25 5.67 13.76
C VAL A 311 6.44 4.37 13.84
N ILE A 312 5.78 3.98 12.75
CA ILE A 312 4.93 2.79 12.71
C ILE A 312 5.77 1.51 12.85
N SER A 313 6.92 1.42 12.16
CA SER A 313 7.77 0.23 12.25
C SER A 313 8.34 0.05 13.66
N GLU A 314 8.82 1.10 14.31
CA GLU A 314 9.38 0.99 15.65
C GLU A 314 8.29 0.70 16.69
N TRP A 315 7.11 1.31 16.56
CA TRP A 315 5.96 1.00 17.39
C TRP A 315 5.54 -0.47 17.25
N ARG A 316 5.46 -0.99 16.03
CA ARG A 316 5.16 -2.41 15.76
C ARG A 316 6.23 -3.33 16.32
N ALA A 317 7.50 -2.99 16.14
CA ALA A 317 8.63 -3.80 16.63
C ALA A 317 8.67 -3.91 18.17
N ALA A 318 8.18 -2.89 18.88
CA ALA A 318 8.02 -2.95 20.33
C ALA A 318 6.91 -3.93 20.77
N ARG A 319 5.85 -4.04 19.99
CA ARG A 319 4.69 -4.91 20.28
C ARG A 319 4.89 -6.35 19.79
N PHE A 320 5.71 -6.56 18.79
CA PHE A 320 5.98 -7.88 18.18
C PHE A 320 7.47 -8.21 18.22
N PRO A 321 8.05 -8.43 19.43
CA PRO A 321 9.48 -8.65 19.60
C PRO A 321 10.00 -9.88 18.82
N GLN A 322 9.16 -10.90 18.61
CA GLN A 322 9.50 -12.08 17.81
C GLN A 322 9.77 -11.76 16.33
N ASN A 323 9.17 -10.68 15.80
CA ASN A 323 9.31 -10.22 14.41
C ASN A 323 10.14 -8.94 14.29
N ARG A 324 10.75 -8.48 15.39
CA ARG A 324 11.45 -7.19 15.48
C ARG A 324 12.47 -6.99 14.36
N ALA A 325 13.33 -7.96 14.13
CA ALA A 325 14.40 -7.87 13.13
C ALA A 325 13.82 -7.67 11.71
N TYR A 326 12.77 -8.39 11.38
CA TYR A 326 12.08 -8.26 10.09
C TYR A 326 11.39 -6.89 9.96
N ILE A 327 10.67 -6.46 10.98
CA ILE A 327 9.94 -5.18 10.97
C ILE A 327 10.91 -4.01 10.79
N LEU A 328 12.03 -4.02 11.50
CA LEU A 328 13.01 -2.93 11.51
C LEU A 328 14.03 -2.98 10.38
N ARG A 329 14.01 -4.01 9.50
CA ARG A 329 15.04 -4.23 8.46
C ARG A 329 15.34 -2.99 7.59
N ASN A 330 14.34 -2.14 7.37
CA ASN A 330 14.45 -0.94 6.53
C ASN A 330 14.49 0.37 7.34
N THR A 331 14.37 0.31 8.67
CA THR A 331 14.29 1.50 9.54
C THR A 331 15.60 2.31 9.58
N PRO A 332 16.80 1.68 9.64
CA PRO A 332 18.06 2.44 9.61
C PRO A 332 18.19 3.29 8.33
N ARG A 333 17.81 2.74 7.19
CA ARG A 333 17.81 3.46 5.91
C ARG A 333 16.78 4.59 5.89
N ALA A 334 15.62 4.37 6.50
CA ALA A 334 14.62 5.42 6.62
C ALA A 334 15.14 6.62 7.44
N TRP A 335 15.82 6.36 8.54
CA TRP A 335 16.48 7.41 9.34
C TRP A 335 17.57 8.16 8.56
N GLU A 336 18.40 7.44 7.82
CA GLU A 336 19.41 8.04 6.93
C GLU A 336 18.75 8.96 5.89
N HIS A 337 17.76 8.46 5.17
CA HIS A 337 17.04 9.23 4.15
C HIS A 337 16.35 10.45 4.74
N LEU A 338 15.72 10.33 5.93
CA LEU A 338 15.11 11.47 6.60
C LEU A 338 16.14 12.53 6.95
N GLY A 339 17.29 12.11 7.48
CA GLY A 339 18.39 13.02 7.82
C GLY A 339 18.92 13.77 6.61
N ARG A 340 19.16 13.05 5.52
CA ARG A 340 19.66 13.64 4.27
C ARG A 340 18.63 14.56 3.61
N LEU A 341 17.36 14.18 3.61
CA LEU A 341 16.30 15.01 3.05
C LEU A 341 16.15 16.33 3.81
N GLN A 342 16.21 16.28 5.14
CA GLN A 342 16.12 17.49 5.98
C GLN A 342 17.38 18.39 5.92
N ALA A 343 18.51 17.89 5.43
CA ALA A 343 19.72 18.68 5.19
C ALA A 343 19.63 19.52 3.90
N ILE A 344 18.67 19.25 3.02
CA ILE A 344 18.42 20.01 1.80
C ILE A 344 17.30 21.02 2.10
N GLN A 345 17.45 22.26 1.63
CA GLN A 345 16.39 23.26 1.78
C GLN A 345 15.14 22.83 1.00
N THR A 346 13.96 23.02 1.57
CA THR A 346 12.68 22.61 0.92
C THR A 346 12.53 23.28 -0.45
N ASP A 347 12.89 24.57 -0.57
CA ASP A 347 12.82 25.32 -1.82
C ASP A 347 13.72 24.70 -2.91
N GLU A 348 14.92 24.24 -2.56
CA GLU A 348 15.81 23.54 -3.49
C GLU A 348 15.18 22.25 -4.00
N ILE A 349 14.53 21.47 -3.12
CA ILE A 349 13.84 20.24 -3.51
C ILE A 349 12.68 20.59 -4.44
N THR A 350 11.90 21.61 -4.11
CA THR A 350 10.77 22.09 -4.90
C THR A 350 11.21 22.52 -6.29
N GLU A 351 12.26 23.35 -6.40
CA GLU A 351 12.82 23.76 -7.68
C GLU A 351 13.27 22.57 -8.55
N ARG A 352 13.88 21.56 -7.94
CA ARG A 352 14.31 20.34 -8.64
C ARG A 352 13.11 19.54 -9.16
N ILE A 353 12.03 19.46 -8.38
CA ILE A 353 10.78 18.81 -8.79
C ILE A 353 10.15 19.56 -9.96
N HIS A 354 10.00 20.89 -9.88
CA HIS A 354 9.46 21.71 -10.98
C HIS A 354 10.29 21.60 -12.25
N ARG A 355 11.61 21.57 -12.13
CA ARG A 355 12.51 21.39 -13.29
C ARG A 355 12.34 20.02 -13.95
N ALA A 356 12.05 18.96 -13.15
CA ALA A 356 11.78 17.62 -13.66
C ALA A 356 10.35 17.48 -14.23
N CYS A 357 9.44 18.38 -13.87
CA CYS A 357 8.03 18.39 -14.24
C CYS A 357 7.65 19.72 -14.91
N PRO A 358 8.17 20.03 -16.11
CA PRO A 358 7.83 21.26 -16.79
C PRO A 358 6.33 21.30 -17.13
N PRO A 359 5.69 22.47 -17.09
CA PRO A 359 4.32 22.61 -17.54
C PRO A 359 4.20 22.12 -18.99
N GLU A 360 3.07 21.48 -19.32
CA GLU A 360 2.80 21.11 -20.70
C GLU A 360 2.98 22.35 -21.61
N ALA A 361 3.79 22.21 -22.66
CA ALA A 361 3.85 23.23 -23.70
C ALA A 361 2.43 23.38 -24.26
N ARG A 362 1.77 24.49 -23.94
CA ARG A 362 0.50 24.81 -24.59
C ARG A 362 0.78 24.83 -26.09
N ASN A 363 0.27 23.82 -26.80
CA ASN A 363 0.25 23.89 -28.26
C ASN A 363 -0.55 25.15 -28.62
N ALA A 364 0.18 26.15 -29.08
CA ALA A 364 -0.36 27.41 -29.57
C ALA A 364 -1.06 27.19 -30.91
#